data_8338d4cbe57162c643d76d01695bd141
#
_entry.id   8338d4cbe57162c643d76d01695bd141
#
_cell.length_a   1.000
_cell.length_b   1.000
_cell.length_c   1.000
_cell.angle_alpha   90.00
_cell.angle_beta   90.00
_cell.angle_gamma   90.00
#
_symmetry.space_group_name_H-M   'P 1'
#
loop_
_entity.id
_entity.type
_entity.pdbx_description
1 polymer ?
#
loop_
_entity_poly.entity_id
_entity_poly.type
_entity_poly.pdbx_seq_one_letter_code
_entity_poly.pdbx_strand_id
1 'polypeptide(L)'
;MKNKLRYILIFFLSTATFSQTVSLSEQAKVSILTCGTGPESYAMYGHTAIRIQDVALGLDVVYNYGAFDFSTPNFIGRFVKGDLQYFITNESYIDFYYNYQAENREIIEQELAISPIQVKQLFEQLNASVYSNERFYTYKFIDRNCTTMVVDKINNTLGNQYIKATTSNQSYRELLYPYMSNFYMKLGIQIIFGTKVDQPVTRLFLPYEFKTALSKTRVNGKQIEKSNETILKARPTSVPFNWLNSIYSLIGVLLLLALFGKKWIPIIYFTLAGILGLFFSLVGLYSLHDELLWNYNILLFNPLLLFYAWYSFKEQKTKTKLVMSEEFNTDGAPDIAMWTNNIGTGANGWGNNELQYY
;
A
#
# COMPACT_ATOMS: atom_id res chain seq x y z
N MET A 1 -4.68 -17.75 -66.21
CA MET A 1 -5.20 -18.27 -64.90
C MET A 1 -4.20 -19.17 -64.16
N LYS A 2 -3.38 -19.97 -64.80
CA LYS A 2 -2.42 -20.89 -64.11
C LYS A 2 -1.35 -20.19 -63.26
N ASN A 3 -0.90 -18.99 -63.61
CA ASN A 3 0.13 -18.27 -62.86
C ASN A 3 -0.42 -17.58 -61.59
N LYS A 4 -1.68 -17.14 -61.58
CA LYS A 4 -2.31 -16.55 -60.37
C LYS A 4 -2.53 -17.61 -59.27
N LEU A 5 -2.79 -18.85 -59.64
CA LEU A 5 -2.96 -19.94 -58.68
C LEU A 5 -1.64 -20.34 -57.99
N ARG A 6 -0.49 -20.21 -58.70
CA ARG A 6 0.85 -20.43 -58.11
C ARG A 6 1.19 -19.39 -57.02
N TYR A 7 0.86 -18.13 -57.22
CA TYR A 7 1.13 -17.07 -56.24
C TYR A 7 0.22 -17.19 -55.00
N ILE A 8 -1.04 -17.66 -55.15
CA ILE A 8 -1.92 -17.93 -54.04
C ILE A 8 -1.42 -19.11 -53.21
N LEU A 9 -0.90 -20.17 -53.82
CA LEU A 9 -0.33 -21.31 -53.11
C LEU A 9 0.96 -20.95 -52.36
N ILE A 10 1.82 -20.10 -52.91
CA ILE A 10 3.01 -19.59 -52.24
C ILE A 10 2.64 -18.67 -51.06
N PHE A 11 1.60 -17.86 -51.20
CA PHE A 11 1.12 -16.98 -50.12
C PHE A 11 0.53 -17.79 -48.95
N PHE A 12 -0.17 -18.88 -49.16
CA PHE A 12 -0.67 -19.76 -48.11
C PHE A 12 0.41 -20.60 -47.41
N LEU A 13 1.51 -20.92 -48.13
CA LEU A 13 2.63 -21.63 -47.52
C LEU A 13 3.52 -20.74 -46.66
N SER A 14 3.49 -19.42 -46.84
CA SER A 14 4.30 -18.46 -46.03
C SER A 14 3.65 -18.09 -44.70
N THR A 15 2.41 -18.48 -44.41
CA THR A 15 1.70 -18.15 -43.15
C THR A 15 1.70 -19.26 -42.11
N ALA A 16 2.29 -20.43 -42.41
CA ALA A 16 2.53 -21.45 -41.40
C ALA A 16 3.80 -21.09 -40.58
N THR A 17 3.72 -20.01 -39.83
CA THR A 17 4.65 -19.79 -38.70
C THR A 17 4.32 -20.82 -37.64
N PHE A 18 5.04 -21.93 -37.64
CA PHE A 18 5.09 -22.83 -36.49
C PHE A 18 5.66 -22.01 -35.34
N SER A 19 4.80 -21.58 -34.40
CA SER A 19 5.25 -21.18 -33.09
C SER A 19 5.92 -22.42 -32.49
N GLN A 20 7.26 -22.48 -32.55
CA GLN A 20 7.99 -23.51 -31.82
C GLN A 20 7.74 -23.26 -30.34
N THR A 21 6.91 -24.10 -29.74
CA THR A 21 6.82 -24.16 -28.29
C THR A 21 8.17 -24.65 -27.77
N VAL A 22 8.90 -23.78 -27.09
CA VAL A 22 10.15 -24.14 -26.42
C VAL A 22 9.85 -25.26 -25.43
N SER A 23 10.31 -26.48 -25.75
CA SER A 23 10.16 -27.62 -24.83
C SER A 23 11.40 -27.71 -23.94
N LEU A 24 11.20 -27.56 -22.63
CA LEU A 24 12.29 -27.68 -21.67
C LEU A 24 12.93 -29.05 -21.67
N SER A 25 14.24 -29.12 -21.36
CA SER A 25 14.97 -30.38 -21.17
C SER A 25 14.57 -31.03 -19.85
N GLU A 26 14.99 -32.30 -19.66
CA GLU A 26 14.81 -33.03 -18.40
C GLU A 26 15.66 -32.46 -17.24
N GLN A 27 16.62 -31.57 -17.54
CA GLN A 27 17.50 -30.92 -16.57
C GLN A 27 17.00 -29.55 -16.12
N ALA A 28 15.85 -29.09 -16.65
CA ALA A 28 15.26 -27.84 -16.25
C ALA A 28 14.88 -27.83 -14.76
N LYS A 29 15.08 -26.69 -14.11
CA LYS A 29 14.86 -26.48 -12.67
C LYS A 29 13.89 -25.35 -12.44
N VAL A 30 13.19 -25.45 -11.32
CA VAL A 30 12.35 -24.36 -10.79
C VAL A 30 12.87 -23.96 -9.43
N SER A 31 13.00 -22.67 -9.21
CA SER A 31 13.35 -22.10 -7.91
C SER A 31 12.37 -20.99 -7.54
N ILE A 32 12.12 -20.87 -6.25
CA ILE A 32 11.42 -19.72 -5.66
C ILE A 32 12.46 -18.71 -5.21
N LEU A 33 12.31 -17.47 -5.65
CA LEU A 33 13.14 -16.36 -5.24
C LEU A 33 12.40 -15.55 -4.18
N THR A 34 12.95 -15.51 -2.97
CA THR A 34 12.49 -14.63 -1.89
C THR A 34 13.40 -13.42 -1.85
N CYS A 35 12.83 -12.26 -2.13
CA CYS A 35 13.59 -11.01 -2.17
C CYS A 35 13.30 -10.16 -0.93
N GLY A 36 14.37 -9.58 -0.39
CA GLY A 36 14.34 -8.76 0.81
C GLY A 36 13.49 -7.50 0.67
N THR A 37 13.23 -6.88 1.82
CA THR A 37 12.51 -5.60 1.89
C THR A 37 13.31 -4.46 1.28
N GLY A 38 12.61 -3.40 0.83
CA GLY A 38 13.20 -2.18 0.31
C GLY A 38 12.56 -0.94 0.94
N PRO A 39 13.13 0.25 0.72
CA PRO A 39 12.63 1.50 1.30
C PRO A 39 11.31 1.98 0.69
N GLU A 40 11.04 1.58 -0.54
CA GLU A 40 9.84 1.96 -1.27
C GLU A 40 8.60 1.26 -0.71
N SER A 41 7.45 1.93 -0.72
CA SER A 41 6.21 1.40 -0.15
C SER A 41 5.77 0.05 -0.75
N TYR A 42 5.99 -0.14 -2.05
CA TYR A 42 5.69 -1.40 -2.75
C TYR A 42 6.71 -2.51 -2.45
N ALA A 43 7.90 -2.18 -1.97
CA ALA A 43 8.98 -3.12 -1.62
C ALA A 43 9.07 -3.42 -0.12
N MET A 44 8.27 -2.76 0.70
CA MET A 44 8.34 -2.81 2.15
C MET A 44 8.20 -4.23 2.73
N TYR A 45 7.42 -5.08 2.07
CA TYR A 45 7.17 -6.46 2.50
C TYR A 45 8.02 -7.50 1.78
N GLY A 46 8.97 -7.06 0.94
CA GLY A 46 9.75 -7.97 0.09
C GLY A 46 9.00 -8.35 -1.18
N HIS A 47 9.50 -9.38 -1.87
CA HIS A 47 8.89 -9.89 -3.10
C HIS A 47 9.10 -11.38 -3.25
N THR A 48 8.22 -12.05 -3.99
CA THR A 48 8.32 -13.46 -4.35
C THR A 48 8.24 -13.62 -5.86
N ALA A 49 9.19 -14.35 -6.45
CA ALA A 49 9.22 -14.65 -7.88
C ALA A 49 9.50 -16.14 -8.14
N ILE A 50 9.24 -16.59 -9.36
CA ILE A 50 9.54 -17.95 -9.83
C ILE A 50 10.66 -17.86 -10.88
N ARG A 51 11.77 -18.56 -10.65
CA ARG A 51 12.85 -18.73 -11.63
C ARG A 51 12.72 -20.08 -12.31
N ILE A 52 12.84 -20.11 -13.63
CA ILE A 52 12.99 -21.34 -14.41
C ILE A 52 14.30 -21.28 -15.15
N GLN A 53 15.14 -22.29 -14.92
CA GLN A 53 16.45 -22.40 -15.51
C GLN A 53 16.56 -23.70 -16.29
N ASP A 54 17.04 -23.63 -17.55
CA ASP A 54 17.41 -24.77 -18.37
C ASP A 54 18.75 -24.49 -19.03
N VAL A 55 19.80 -25.03 -18.45
CA VAL A 55 21.17 -24.80 -18.91
C VAL A 55 21.38 -25.37 -20.32
N ALA A 56 20.72 -26.47 -20.66
CA ALA A 56 20.85 -27.09 -22.00
C ALA A 56 20.28 -26.19 -23.10
N LEU A 57 19.31 -25.35 -22.79
CA LEU A 57 18.70 -24.38 -23.72
C LEU A 57 19.26 -22.96 -23.58
N GLY A 58 20.15 -22.71 -22.61
CA GLY A 58 20.57 -21.36 -22.26
C GLY A 58 19.42 -20.48 -21.72
N LEU A 59 18.36 -21.11 -21.19
CA LEU A 59 17.19 -20.40 -20.64
C LEU A 59 17.39 -20.14 -19.16
N ASP A 60 17.22 -18.87 -18.76
CA ASP A 60 17.23 -18.46 -17.35
C ASP A 60 16.30 -17.26 -17.18
N VAL A 61 15.07 -17.51 -16.78
CA VAL A 61 13.97 -16.55 -16.78
C VAL A 61 13.29 -16.49 -15.42
N VAL A 62 12.93 -15.27 -15.00
CA VAL A 62 12.19 -15.01 -13.77
C VAL A 62 10.80 -14.48 -14.10
N TYR A 63 9.78 -15.07 -13.47
CA TYR A 63 8.39 -14.65 -13.57
C TYR A 63 7.98 -13.90 -12.32
N ASN A 64 7.47 -12.68 -12.51
CA ASN A 64 7.10 -11.75 -11.46
C ASN A 64 5.60 -11.46 -11.50
N TYR A 65 4.87 -11.79 -10.43
CA TYR A 65 3.53 -11.29 -10.19
C TYR A 65 3.60 -9.97 -9.42
N GLY A 66 2.66 -9.06 -9.65
CA GLY A 66 2.59 -7.81 -8.91
C GLY A 66 3.18 -6.60 -9.64
N ALA A 67 3.53 -6.74 -10.91
CA ALA A 67 3.86 -5.59 -11.73
C ALA A 67 2.63 -4.70 -11.95
N PHE A 68 2.83 -3.39 -12.01
CA PHE A 68 1.79 -2.40 -12.28
C PHE A 68 2.38 -1.23 -13.08
N ASP A 69 1.50 -0.45 -13.71
CA ASP A 69 1.92 0.65 -14.57
C ASP A 69 1.44 1.99 -13.99
N PHE A 70 2.37 2.84 -13.58
CA PHE A 70 2.10 4.19 -13.08
C PHE A 70 1.45 5.10 -14.13
N SER A 71 1.58 4.81 -15.42
CA SER A 71 0.94 5.55 -16.51
C SER A 71 -0.55 5.24 -16.66
N THR A 72 -1.06 4.27 -15.91
CA THR A 72 -2.49 3.92 -15.91
C THR A 72 -3.35 5.15 -15.61
N PRO A 73 -4.33 5.50 -16.46
CA PRO A 73 -5.21 6.64 -16.22
C PRO A 73 -5.89 6.55 -14.85
N ASN A 74 -5.88 7.67 -14.12
CA ASN A 74 -6.42 7.76 -12.75
C ASN A 74 -5.80 6.73 -11.77
N PHE A 75 -4.48 6.51 -11.88
CA PHE A 75 -3.73 5.51 -11.10
C PHE A 75 -4.06 5.58 -9.60
N ILE A 76 -3.92 6.76 -8.98
CA ILE A 76 -4.16 6.94 -7.53
C ILE A 76 -5.62 6.61 -7.16
N GLY A 77 -6.59 7.11 -7.94
CA GLY A 77 -8.01 6.82 -7.71
C GLY A 77 -8.33 5.33 -7.79
N ARG A 78 -7.76 4.64 -8.78
CA ARG A 78 -7.92 3.19 -8.95
C ARG A 78 -7.20 2.41 -7.85
N PHE A 79 -6.01 2.84 -7.45
CA PHE A 79 -5.29 2.25 -6.33
C PHE A 79 -6.10 2.35 -5.03
N VAL A 80 -6.61 3.53 -4.69
CA VAL A 80 -7.44 3.75 -3.48
C VAL A 80 -8.74 2.95 -3.54
N LYS A 81 -9.34 2.84 -4.72
CA LYS A 81 -10.54 2.02 -4.92
C LYS A 81 -10.25 0.53 -4.86
N GLY A 82 -9.02 0.09 -5.14
CA GLY A 82 -8.64 -1.32 -5.20
C GLY A 82 -9.02 -2.02 -6.51
N ASP A 83 -9.24 -1.27 -7.59
CA ASP A 83 -9.50 -1.81 -8.94
C ASP A 83 -8.33 -1.61 -9.92
N LEU A 84 -7.17 -1.19 -9.41
CA LEU A 84 -5.96 -1.12 -10.20
C LEU A 84 -5.57 -2.51 -10.70
N GLN A 85 -5.36 -2.63 -12.01
CA GLN A 85 -4.92 -3.90 -12.61
C GLN A 85 -3.42 -4.06 -12.45
N TYR A 86 -3.05 -5.15 -11.85
CA TYR A 86 -1.67 -5.64 -11.79
C TYR A 86 -1.49 -6.73 -12.83
N PHE A 87 -0.25 -7.08 -13.14
CA PHE A 87 0.02 -8.08 -14.15
C PHE A 87 1.26 -8.91 -13.83
N ILE A 88 1.36 -10.08 -14.49
CA ILE A 88 2.55 -10.91 -14.49
C ILE A 88 3.50 -10.45 -15.59
N THR A 89 4.81 -10.42 -15.28
CA THR A 89 5.89 -10.18 -16.22
C THR A 89 6.92 -11.30 -16.18
N ASN A 90 7.78 -11.35 -17.18
CA ASN A 90 9.00 -12.13 -17.14
C ASN A 90 10.19 -11.29 -17.58
N GLU A 91 11.36 -11.61 -17.05
CA GLU A 91 12.63 -10.97 -17.38
C GLU A 91 13.78 -11.98 -17.29
N SER A 92 14.95 -11.63 -17.82
CA SER A 92 16.14 -12.48 -17.65
C SER A 92 16.56 -12.49 -16.17
N TYR A 93 17.10 -13.65 -15.70
CA TYR A 93 17.61 -13.72 -14.32
C TYR A 93 18.74 -12.72 -14.07
N ILE A 94 19.55 -12.43 -15.08
CA ILE A 94 20.67 -11.51 -14.92
C ILE A 94 20.19 -10.07 -14.68
N ASP A 95 19.13 -9.62 -15.39
CA ASP A 95 18.53 -8.31 -15.19
C ASP A 95 17.87 -8.23 -13.82
N PHE A 96 17.11 -9.27 -13.43
CA PHE A 96 16.52 -9.40 -12.12
C PHE A 96 17.58 -9.28 -11.01
N TYR A 97 18.69 -10.01 -11.11
CA TYR A 97 19.78 -9.98 -10.13
C TYR A 97 20.37 -8.58 -9.99
N TYR A 98 20.69 -7.90 -11.10
CA TYR A 98 21.28 -6.57 -11.04
C TYR A 98 20.32 -5.51 -10.54
N ASN A 99 19.04 -5.62 -10.80
CA ASN A 99 18.01 -4.73 -10.25
C ASN A 99 18.01 -4.82 -8.71
N TYR A 100 17.97 -6.02 -8.14
CA TYR A 100 18.01 -6.20 -6.67
C TYR A 100 19.36 -5.80 -6.05
N GLN A 101 20.46 -6.02 -6.77
CA GLN A 101 21.78 -5.56 -6.35
C GLN A 101 21.85 -4.03 -6.27
N ALA A 102 21.31 -3.33 -7.27
CA ALA A 102 21.26 -1.87 -7.29
C ALA A 102 20.38 -1.31 -6.17
N GLU A 103 19.27 -1.97 -5.85
CA GLU A 103 18.38 -1.62 -4.75
C GLU A 103 18.93 -2.03 -3.37
N ASN A 104 20.07 -2.72 -3.30
CA ASN A 104 20.65 -3.28 -2.09
C ASN A 104 19.67 -4.19 -1.32
N ARG A 105 18.97 -5.06 -2.02
CA ARG A 105 18.02 -6.03 -1.47
C ARG A 105 18.56 -7.44 -1.64
N GLU A 106 18.32 -8.31 -0.65
CA GLU A 106 18.77 -9.70 -0.72
C GLU A 106 17.93 -10.54 -1.69
N ILE A 107 18.52 -11.61 -2.20
CA ILE A 107 17.83 -12.67 -2.93
C ILE A 107 18.20 -14.01 -2.29
N ILE A 108 17.19 -14.74 -1.84
CA ILE A 108 17.29 -16.11 -1.36
C ILE A 108 16.60 -17.02 -2.37
N GLU A 109 17.30 -18.03 -2.84
CA GLU A 109 16.80 -19.01 -3.80
C GLU A 109 16.54 -20.36 -3.15
N GLN A 110 15.36 -20.91 -3.36
CA GLN A 110 14.96 -22.26 -2.93
C GLN A 110 14.60 -23.09 -4.15
N GLU A 111 15.50 -24.02 -4.55
CA GLU A 111 15.23 -24.96 -5.66
C GLU A 111 14.17 -25.98 -5.22
N LEU A 112 13.21 -26.28 -6.08
CA LEU A 112 12.13 -27.23 -5.80
C LEU A 112 12.46 -28.63 -6.31
N ALA A 113 12.20 -29.64 -5.47
CA ALA A 113 12.30 -31.06 -5.81
C ALA A 113 10.97 -31.53 -6.46
N ILE A 114 10.69 -31.04 -7.68
CA ILE A 114 9.53 -31.44 -8.47
C ILE A 114 9.97 -32.19 -9.75
N SER A 115 9.07 -33.00 -10.32
CA SER A 115 9.39 -33.82 -11.50
C SER A 115 9.60 -32.96 -12.77
N PRO A 116 10.38 -33.42 -13.76
CA PRO A 116 10.54 -32.70 -15.03
C PRO A 116 9.20 -32.41 -15.73
N ILE A 117 8.23 -33.29 -15.59
CA ILE A 117 6.88 -33.09 -16.13
C ILE A 117 6.21 -31.87 -15.45
N GLN A 118 6.30 -31.76 -14.13
CA GLN A 118 5.77 -30.63 -13.36
C GLN A 118 6.51 -29.33 -13.69
N VAL A 119 7.83 -29.38 -13.92
CA VAL A 119 8.60 -28.21 -14.39
C VAL A 119 8.09 -27.71 -15.74
N LYS A 120 7.91 -28.61 -16.70
CA LYS A 120 7.37 -28.28 -18.04
C LYS A 120 5.94 -27.70 -17.92
N GLN A 121 5.07 -28.35 -17.16
CA GLN A 121 3.69 -27.90 -16.94
C GLN A 121 3.66 -26.49 -16.31
N LEU A 122 4.50 -26.23 -15.31
CA LEU A 122 4.58 -24.91 -14.67
C LEU A 122 5.08 -23.84 -15.66
N PHE A 123 6.11 -24.15 -16.47
CA PHE A 123 6.62 -23.25 -17.49
C PHE A 123 5.56 -22.88 -18.53
N GLU A 124 4.82 -23.86 -19.03
CA GLU A 124 3.71 -23.64 -19.96
C GLU A 124 2.63 -22.76 -19.36
N GLN A 125 2.21 -23.03 -18.11
CA GLN A 125 1.22 -22.24 -17.39
C GLN A 125 1.68 -20.79 -17.14
N LEU A 126 2.96 -20.57 -16.82
CA LEU A 126 3.50 -19.24 -16.60
C LEU A 126 3.56 -18.45 -17.92
N ASN A 127 4.03 -19.08 -19.01
CA ASN A 127 4.02 -18.46 -20.33
C ASN A 127 2.59 -18.14 -20.79
N ALA A 128 1.65 -19.08 -20.64
CA ALA A 128 0.26 -18.83 -20.94
C ALA A 128 -0.28 -17.63 -20.15
N SER A 129 0.05 -17.52 -18.87
CA SER A 129 -0.34 -16.36 -18.05
C SER A 129 0.27 -15.04 -18.55
N VAL A 130 1.56 -15.03 -18.99
CA VAL A 130 2.23 -13.80 -19.48
C VAL A 130 1.68 -13.33 -20.83
N TYR A 131 1.38 -14.28 -21.74
CA TYR A 131 1.05 -13.98 -23.14
C TYR A 131 -0.44 -14.06 -23.47
N SER A 132 -1.32 -14.17 -22.47
CA SER A 132 -2.77 -14.17 -22.64
C SER A 132 -3.45 -13.01 -21.94
N ASN A 133 -4.77 -12.88 -22.11
CA ASN A 133 -5.57 -11.90 -21.38
C ASN A 133 -5.59 -12.17 -19.85
N GLU A 134 -5.23 -13.38 -19.41
CA GLU A 134 -5.08 -13.72 -17.98
C GLU A 134 -3.86 -13.07 -17.33
N ARG A 135 -3.04 -12.38 -18.11
CA ARG A 135 -1.93 -11.59 -17.63
C ARG A 135 -2.34 -10.59 -16.55
N PHE A 136 -3.50 -9.96 -16.70
CA PHE A 136 -3.98 -8.91 -15.82
C PHE A 136 -4.89 -9.45 -14.72
N TYR A 137 -4.74 -8.91 -13.51
CA TYR A 137 -5.58 -9.27 -12.38
C TYR A 137 -5.75 -8.11 -11.40
N THR A 138 -6.88 -8.12 -10.67
CA THR A 138 -7.09 -7.18 -9.57
C THR A 138 -6.27 -7.62 -8.36
N TYR A 139 -5.38 -6.76 -7.93
CA TYR A 139 -4.54 -6.99 -6.76
C TYR A 139 -5.38 -6.94 -5.47
N LYS A 140 -5.09 -7.85 -4.54
CA LYS A 140 -5.60 -7.85 -3.18
C LYS A 140 -4.44 -8.03 -2.22
N PHE A 141 -4.31 -7.15 -1.25
CA PHE A 141 -3.12 -7.08 -0.39
C PHE A 141 -2.80 -8.41 0.32
N ILE A 142 -3.83 -9.07 0.89
CA ILE A 142 -3.67 -10.38 1.56
C ILE A 142 -3.96 -11.53 0.60
N ASP A 143 -5.02 -11.45 -0.21
CA ASP A 143 -5.55 -12.62 -0.89
C ASP A 143 -4.99 -12.83 -2.29
N ARG A 144 -4.47 -11.79 -2.96
CA ARG A 144 -4.03 -11.88 -4.36
C ARG A 144 -2.85 -10.95 -4.65
N ASN A 145 -1.71 -11.25 -4.03
CA ASN A 145 -0.44 -10.52 -4.19
C ASN A 145 0.63 -11.42 -4.84
N CYS A 146 1.87 -10.92 -4.97
CA CYS A 146 2.96 -11.68 -5.59
C CYS A 146 3.18 -13.04 -4.92
N THR A 147 3.15 -13.11 -3.59
CA THR A 147 3.40 -14.34 -2.85
C THR A 147 2.24 -15.33 -2.99
N THR A 148 1.01 -14.89 -2.77
CA THR A 148 -0.17 -15.77 -2.88
C THR A 148 -0.34 -16.34 -4.29
N MET A 149 -0.07 -15.52 -5.33
CA MET A 149 -0.14 -15.98 -6.72
C MET A 149 0.90 -17.08 -6.99
N VAL A 150 2.12 -16.95 -6.45
CA VAL A 150 3.16 -17.99 -6.55
C VAL A 150 2.77 -19.24 -5.77
N VAL A 151 2.30 -19.11 -4.52
CA VAL A 151 1.83 -20.24 -3.71
C VAL A 151 0.74 -21.02 -4.43
N ASP A 152 -0.26 -20.34 -4.95
CA ASP A 152 -1.38 -20.96 -5.67
C ASP A 152 -0.88 -21.66 -6.95
N LYS A 153 0.05 -21.04 -7.70
CA LYS A 153 0.61 -21.63 -8.93
C LYS A 153 1.40 -22.91 -8.62
N ILE A 154 2.24 -22.91 -7.59
CA ILE A 154 3.00 -24.11 -7.20
C ILE A 154 2.06 -25.20 -6.66
N ASN A 155 1.10 -24.89 -5.81
CA ASN A 155 0.12 -25.86 -5.32
C ASN A 155 -0.69 -26.49 -6.45
N ASN A 156 -1.11 -25.71 -7.45
CA ASN A 156 -1.79 -26.22 -8.63
C ASN A 156 -0.90 -27.20 -9.42
N THR A 157 0.38 -26.89 -9.57
CA THR A 157 1.35 -27.78 -10.25
C THR A 157 1.56 -29.06 -9.47
N LEU A 158 1.51 -29.02 -8.13
CA LEU A 158 1.62 -30.20 -7.26
C LEU A 158 0.33 -31.03 -7.21
N GLY A 159 -0.79 -30.49 -7.70
CA GLY A 159 -2.09 -31.15 -7.70
C GLY A 159 -2.81 -31.18 -6.35
N ASN A 160 -2.27 -30.49 -5.32
CA ASN A 160 -2.89 -30.36 -4.00
C ASN A 160 -2.35 -29.15 -3.23
N GLN A 161 -3.05 -28.75 -2.16
CA GLN A 161 -2.68 -27.65 -1.24
C GLN A 161 -1.62 -28.10 -0.20
N TYR A 162 -0.43 -28.47 -0.68
CA TYR A 162 0.69 -28.90 0.18
C TYR A 162 1.30 -27.71 0.92
N ILE A 163 1.45 -26.57 0.24
CA ILE A 163 2.05 -25.36 0.79
C ILE A 163 0.92 -24.50 1.34
N LYS A 164 0.89 -24.35 2.65
CA LYS A 164 -0.16 -23.61 3.39
C LYS A 164 0.43 -22.90 4.59
N ALA A 165 -0.27 -21.89 5.07
CA ALA A 165 0.10 -21.22 6.31
C ALA A 165 0.14 -22.22 7.47
N THR A 166 1.17 -22.11 8.30
CA THR A 166 1.21 -22.85 9.55
C THR A 166 0.09 -22.31 10.44
N THR A 167 -0.72 -23.18 11.02
CA THR A 167 -1.72 -22.78 12.01
C THR A 167 -1.02 -22.10 13.17
N SER A 168 -1.12 -20.78 13.25
CA SER A 168 -0.65 -19.97 14.35
C SER A 168 -1.82 -19.13 14.83
N ASN A 169 -1.83 -18.78 16.12
CA ASN A 169 -2.80 -17.81 16.65
C ASN A 169 -2.46 -16.36 16.26
N GLN A 170 -1.43 -16.17 15.44
CA GLN A 170 -0.92 -14.87 15.02
C GLN A 170 -1.85 -14.25 13.99
N SER A 171 -2.20 -12.99 14.18
CA SER A 171 -3.02 -12.23 13.24
C SER A 171 -2.18 -11.71 12.07
N TYR A 172 -2.85 -11.35 10.97
CA TYR A 172 -2.19 -10.67 9.86
C TYR A 172 -1.53 -9.36 10.30
N ARG A 173 -2.15 -8.62 11.23
CA ARG A 173 -1.61 -7.37 11.80
C ARG A 173 -0.29 -7.60 12.51
N GLU A 174 -0.18 -8.64 13.33
CA GLU A 174 1.05 -8.98 14.03
C GLU A 174 2.18 -9.38 13.07
N LEU A 175 1.86 -10.08 11.97
CA LEU A 175 2.85 -10.40 10.93
C LEU A 175 3.33 -9.16 10.17
N LEU A 176 2.45 -8.19 9.90
CA LEU A 176 2.78 -6.98 9.16
C LEU A 176 3.60 -5.99 9.99
N TYR A 177 3.38 -5.96 11.31
CA TYR A 177 3.93 -4.95 12.20
C TYR A 177 5.45 -4.81 12.17
N PRO A 178 6.26 -5.88 12.11
CA PRO A 178 7.72 -5.78 12.07
C PRO A 178 8.30 -5.15 10.80
N TYR A 179 7.58 -5.25 9.67
CA TYR A 179 8.06 -4.74 8.38
C TYR A 179 8.02 -3.21 8.24
N MET A 180 7.29 -2.54 9.12
CA MET A 180 7.09 -1.10 9.06
C MET A 180 8.13 -0.36 9.90
N SER A 181 9.13 0.23 9.28
CA SER A 181 10.18 1.00 9.97
C SER A 181 9.80 2.47 10.19
N ASN A 182 8.98 3.05 9.30
CA ASN A 182 8.53 4.44 9.40
C ASN A 182 7.39 4.57 10.40
N PHE A 183 7.58 5.38 11.46
CA PHE A 183 6.60 5.51 12.54
C PHE A 183 5.22 6.01 12.07
N TYR A 184 5.17 7.07 11.28
CA TYR A 184 3.89 7.63 10.84
C TYR A 184 3.18 6.76 9.80
N MET A 185 3.94 6.08 8.91
CA MET A 185 3.38 5.08 8.01
C MET A 185 2.79 3.91 8.81
N LYS A 186 3.54 3.40 9.79
CA LYS A 186 3.08 2.35 10.71
C LYS A 186 1.80 2.74 11.43
N LEU A 187 1.77 3.93 12.02
CA LEU A 187 0.59 4.47 12.69
C LEU A 187 -0.60 4.58 11.74
N GLY A 188 -0.39 5.15 10.55
CA GLY A 188 -1.43 5.29 9.53
C GLY A 188 -2.02 3.97 9.09
N ILE A 189 -1.17 2.97 8.81
CA ILE A 189 -1.61 1.62 8.43
C ILE A 189 -2.37 0.95 9.58
N GLN A 190 -1.92 1.10 10.85
CA GLN A 190 -2.63 0.57 12.01
C GLN A 190 -4.01 1.22 12.21
N ILE A 191 -4.15 2.49 11.88
CA ILE A 191 -5.43 3.20 11.95
C ILE A 191 -6.36 2.81 10.80
N ILE A 192 -5.83 2.67 9.57
CA ILE A 192 -6.66 2.48 8.38
C ILE A 192 -7.17 1.04 8.19
N PHE A 193 -6.43 0.04 8.69
CA PHE A 193 -6.83 -1.36 8.55
C PHE A 193 -7.96 -1.74 9.51
N GLY A 194 -8.96 -2.44 8.96
CA GLY A 194 -10.12 -2.97 9.66
C GLY A 194 -9.90 -4.37 10.24
N THR A 195 -11.00 -5.05 10.54
CA THR A 195 -11.01 -6.33 11.28
C THR A 195 -10.40 -7.52 10.55
N LYS A 196 -10.32 -7.49 9.22
CA LYS A 196 -9.75 -8.59 8.45
C LYS A 196 -8.30 -8.88 8.84
N VAL A 197 -7.52 -7.83 9.11
CA VAL A 197 -6.11 -8.03 9.49
C VAL A 197 -5.94 -8.50 10.93
N ASP A 198 -6.99 -8.45 11.74
CA ASP A 198 -7.01 -8.96 13.13
C ASP A 198 -7.40 -10.45 13.20
N GLN A 199 -7.75 -11.06 12.06
CA GLN A 199 -8.03 -12.49 11.99
C GLN A 199 -6.75 -13.32 12.00
N PRO A 200 -6.81 -14.56 12.48
CA PRO A 200 -5.70 -15.52 12.38
C PRO A 200 -5.26 -15.71 10.93
N VAL A 201 -3.95 -15.85 10.73
CA VAL A 201 -3.35 -16.04 9.40
C VAL A 201 -3.75 -17.38 8.82
N THR A 202 -4.40 -17.36 7.67
CA THR A 202 -4.80 -18.56 6.90
C THR A 202 -4.13 -18.63 5.52
N ARG A 203 -3.57 -17.52 5.03
CA ARG A 203 -2.92 -17.42 3.71
C ARG A 203 -1.45 -17.05 3.87
N LEU A 204 -0.58 -17.69 3.10
CA LEU A 204 0.81 -17.27 2.94
C LEU A 204 0.86 -16.09 1.96
N PHE A 205 0.93 -14.89 2.50
CA PHE A 205 0.90 -13.65 1.71
C PHE A 205 2.18 -12.82 1.79
N LEU A 206 3.10 -13.18 2.70
CA LEU A 206 4.40 -12.53 2.84
C LEU A 206 5.54 -13.45 2.37
N PRO A 207 6.58 -12.90 1.70
CA PRO A 207 7.66 -13.69 1.12
C PRO A 207 8.43 -14.57 2.12
N TYR A 208 8.77 -14.02 3.30
CA TYR A 208 9.56 -14.75 4.30
C TYR A 208 8.76 -15.85 5.00
N GLU A 209 7.46 -15.66 5.22
CA GLU A 209 6.56 -16.69 5.73
C GLU A 209 6.42 -17.82 4.72
N PHE A 210 6.29 -17.49 3.43
CA PHE A 210 6.27 -18.49 2.36
C PHE A 210 7.59 -19.24 2.27
N LYS A 211 8.73 -18.55 2.29
CA LYS A 211 10.07 -19.17 2.36
C LYS A 211 10.14 -20.19 3.50
N THR A 212 9.69 -19.79 4.69
CA THR A 212 9.72 -20.64 5.89
C THR A 212 8.77 -21.85 5.77
N ALA A 213 7.58 -21.64 5.19
CA ALA A 213 6.62 -22.70 4.96
C ALA A 213 7.15 -23.71 3.93
N LEU A 214 7.80 -23.23 2.87
CA LEU A 214 8.38 -24.06 1.82
C LEU A 214 9.43 -25.01 2.38
N SER A 215 10.32 -24.52 3.25
CA SER A 215 11.34 -25.34 3.92
C SER A 215 10.76 -26.42 4.85
N LYS A 216 9.50 -26.28 5.27
CA LYS A 216 8.80 -27.27 6.12
C LYS A 216 7.87 -28.19 5.33
N THR A 217 7.57 -27.85 4.07
CA THR A 217 6.60 -28.57 3.26
C THR A 217 7.14 -29.91 2.78
N ARG A 218 6.33 -30.93 2.92
CA ARG A 218 6.59 -32.28 2.40
C ARG A 218 5.51 -32.69 1.40
N VAL A 219 5.95 -33.22 0.27
CA VAL A 219 5.08 -33.80 -0.76
C VAL A 219 5.33 -35.30 -0.79
N ASN A 220 4.31 -36.10 -0.53
CA ASN A 220 4.44 -37.56 -0.43
C ASN A 220 5.57 -38.03 0.50
N GLY A 221 5.72 -37.33 1.65
CA GLY A 221 6.72 -37.64 2.67
C GLY A 221 8.13 -37.11 2.39
N LYS A 222 8.42 -36.60 1.19
CA LYS A 222 9.71 -36.00 0.81
C LYS A 222 9.65 -34.48 0.89
N GLN A 223 10.74 -33.87 1.35
CA GLN A 223 10.86 -32.42 1.39
C GLN A 223 10.81 -31.85 -0.04
N ILE A 224 10.03 -30.77 -0.24
CA ILE A 224 9.91 -30.12 -1.55
C ILE A 224 11.10 -29.19 -1.82
N GLU A 225 11.72 -28.63 -0.81
CA GLU A 225 12.93 -27.82 -0.93
C GLU A 225 14.14 -28.75 -1.13
N LYS A 226 14.85 -28.55 -2.24
CA LYS A 226 16.08 -29.28 -2.57
C LYS A 226 17.33 -28.55 -2.12
N SER A 227 17.34 -27.22 -2.27
CA SER A 227 18.42 -26.35 -1.78
C SER A 227 17.83 -25.00 -1.34
N ASN A 228 18.57 -24.29 -0.47
CA ASN A 228 18.21 -22.98 0.05
C ASN A 228 19.48 -22.15 0.20
N GLU A 229 19.68 -21.20 -0.68
CA GLU A 229 20.92 -20.44 -0.78
C GLU A 229 20.64 -18.94 -0.85
N THR A 230 21.46 -18.16 -0.15
CA THR A 230 21.45 -16.70 -0.29
C THR A 230 22.34 -16.29 -1.46
N ILE A 231 21.74 -15.98 -2.58
CA ILE A 231 22.43 -15.62 -3.84
C ILE A 231 22.98 -14.19 -3.78
N LEU A 232 22.22 -13.29 -3.18
CA LEU A 232 22.59 -11.89 -3.00
C LEU A 232 22.30 -11.46 -1.56
N LYS A 233 23.33 -10.94 -0.88
CA LYS A 233 23.17 -10.38 0.49
C LYS A 233 23.01 -8.88 0.42
N ALA A 234 22.01 -8.34 1.10
CA ALA A 234 21.92 -6.91 1.32
C ALA A 234 23.07 -6.43 2.22
N ARG A 235 23.63 -5.27 1.90
CA ARG A 235 24.63 -4.62 2.75
C ARG A 235 23.93 -4.02 3.96
N PRO A 236 24.46 -4.20 5.19
CA PRO A 236 23.89 -3.56 6.36
C PRO A 236 23.80 -2.06 6.19
N THR A 237 22.62 -1.50 6.33
CA THR A 237 22.39 -0.05 6.34
C THR A 237 22.00 0.36 7.75
N SER A 238 22.80 1.21 8.40
CA SER A 238 22.40 1.84 9.65
C SER A 238 21.45 2.99 9.34
N VAL A 239 20.20 2.86 9.72
CA VAL A 239 19.25 3.98 9.64
C VAL A 239 19.36 4.77 10.95
N PRO A 240 19.88 6.01 10.96
CA PRO A 240 19.96 6.81 12.16
C PRO A 240 18.56 7.08 12.72
N PHE A 241 18.45 7.18 14.05
CA PHE A 241 17.19 7.48 14.68
C PHE A 241 16.65 8.85 14.23
N ASN A 242 15.46 8.85 13.67
CA ASN A 242 14.81 10.07 13.18
C ASN A 242 13.77 10.58 14.20
N TRP A 243 14.13 11.63 14.96
CA TRP A 243 13.26 12.25 15.94
C TRP A 243 11.91 12.72 15.36
N LEU A 244 11.94 13.29 14.14
CA LEU A 244 10.72 13.79 13.47
C LEU A 244 9.82 12.66 13.02
N ASN A 245 10.36 11.47 12.76
CA ASN A 245 9.59 10.27 12.39
C ASN A 245 9.57 9.28 13.55
N SER A 246 9.04 9.70 14.69
CA SER A 246 9.01 8.92 15.92
C SER A 246 7.81 9.27 16.81
N ILE A 247 7.55 8.44 17.80
CA ILE A 247 6.54 8.72 18.80
C ILE A 247 6.81 10.01 19.57
N TYR A 248 8.08 10.39 19.74
CA TYR A 248 8.46 11.60 20.47
C TYR A 248 8.01 12.86 19.74
N SER A 249 8.07 12.89 18.42
CA SER A 249 7.55 14.02 17.64
C SER A 249 6.03 14.12 17.75
N LEU A 250 5.31 13.00 17.73
CA LEU A 250 3.86 12.98 17.96
C LEU A 250 3.50 13.51 19.33
N ILE A 251 4.17 13.02 20.38
CA ILE A 251 3.97 13.50 21.76
C ILE A 251 4.29 15.01 21.85
N GLY A 252 5.40 15.44 21.24
CA GLY A 252 5.78 16.86 21.21
C GLY A 252 4.71 17.75 20.56
N VAL A 253 4.17 17.33 19.41
CA VAL A 253 3.08 18.05 18.73
C VAL A 253 1.83 18.09 19.60
N LEU A 254 1.42 16.98 20.19
CA LEU A 254 0.24 16.92 21.06
C LEU A 254 0.39 17.81 22.30
N LEU A 255 1.58 17.85 22.93
CA LEU A 255 1.88 18.74 24.05
C LEU A 255 1.83 20.21 23.63
N LEU A 256 2.44 20.57 22.48
CA LEU A 256 2.38 21.93 21.95
C LEU A 256 0.93 22.35 21.67
N LEU A 257 0.13 21.48 21.08
CA LEU A 257 -1.28 21.75 20.83
C LEU A 257 -2.07 21.90 22.14
N ALA A 258 -1.77 21.12 23.16
CA ALA A 258 -2.42 21.22 24.48
C ALA A 258 -2.04 22.52 25.22
N LEU A 259 -0.77 22.92 25.17
CA LEU A 259 -0.26 24.10 25.90
C LEU A 259 -0.58 25.42 25.20
N PHE A 260 -0.49 25.46 23.88
CA PHE A 260 -0.61 26.67 23.09
C PHE A 260 -1.86 26.66 22.19
N GLY A 261 -2.71 25.67 22.33
CA GLY A 261 -3.89 25.46 21.51
C GLY A 261 -4.88 26.63 21.62
N LYS A 262 -5.11 27.30 20.49
CA LYS A 262 -6.13 28.33 20.35
C LYS A 262 -7.49 27.68 20.06
N LYS A 263 -8.57 28.50 20.17
CA LYS A 263 -9.98 28.10 19.95
C LYS A 263 -10.22 27.30 18.65
N TRP A 264 -9.40 27.50 17.61
CA TRP A 264 -9.54 26.82 16.32
C TRP A 264 -8.98 25.40 16.29
N ILE A 265 -8.05 25.04 17.17
CA ILE A 265 -7.39 23.72 17.14
C ILE A 265 -8.38 22.58 17.40
N PRO A 266 -9.28 22.64 18.41
CA PRO A 266 -10.30 21.62 18.57
C PRO A 266 -11.20 21.47 17.34
N ILE A 267 -11.57 22.58 16.70
CA ILE A 267 -12.40 22.54 15.48
C ILE A 267 -11.68 21.81 14.36
N ILE A 268 -10.40 22.12 14.12
CA ILE A 268 -9.57 21.43 13.11
C ILE A 268 -9.46 19.95 13.44
N TYR A 269 -9.16 19.61 14.71
CA TYR A 269 -9.06 18.23 15.17
C TYR A 269 -10.36 17.44 14.92
N PHE A 270 -11.51 17.96 15.39
CA PHE A 270 -12.79 17.28 15.20
C PHE A 270 -13.22 17.21 13.74
N THR A 271 -12.85 18.20 12.93
CA THR A 271 -13.09 18.16 11.47
C THR A 271 -12.29 17.03 10.84
N LEU A 272 -10.97 16.94 11.09
CA LEU A 272 -10.12 15.90 10.52
C LEU A 272 -10.52 14.50 11.02
N ALA A 273 -10.78 14.37 12.32
CA ALA A 273 -11.23 13.11 12.91
C ALA A 273 -12.60 12.67 12.35
N GLY A 274 -13.52 13.61 12.18
CA GLY A 274 -14.83 13.34 11.60
C GLY A 274 -14.78 12.97 10.11
N ILE A 275 -13.90 13.61 9.32
CA ILE A 275 -13.66 13.24 7.92
C ILE A 275 -13.10 11.82 7.83
N LEU A 276 -12.14 11.46 8.70
CA LEU A 276 -11.60 10.11 8.76
C LEU A 276 -12.67 9.08 9.14
N GLY A 277 -13.54 9.43 10.09
CA GLY A 277 -14.70 8.61 10.45
C GLY A 277 -15.69 8.43 9.33
N LEU A 278 -15.94 9.48 8.56
CA LEU A 278 -16.78 9.41 7.35
C LEU A 278 -16.15 8.46 6.32
N PHE A 279 -14.83 8.54 6.13
CA PHE A 279 -14.10 7.61 5.27
C PHE A 279 -14.31 6.16 5.73
N PHE A 280 -14.12 5.84 7.01
CA PHE A 280 -14.34 4.47 7.53
C PHE A 280 -15.77 3.98 7.37
N SER A 281 -16.75 4.90 7.45
CA SER A 281 -18.17 4.56 7.26
C SER A 281 -18.50 4.23 5.80
N LEU A 282 -17.84 4.88 4.84
CA LEU A 282 -18.19 4.83 3.43
C LEU A 282 -17.26 3.96 2.60
N VAL A 283 -16.05 3.66 3.07
CA VAL A 283 -15.03 2.95 2.29
C VAL A 283 -15.54 1.63 1.75
N GLY A 284 -16.32 0.89 2.52
CA GLY A 284 -16.91 -0.38 2.12
C GLY A 284 -17.94 -0.30 0.99
N LEU A 285 -18.44 0.89 0.67
CA LEU A 285 -19.42 1.08 -0.40
C LEU A 285 -18.77 1.14 -1.79
N TYR A 286 -17.50 1.48 -1.88
CA TYR A 286 -16.82 1.70 -3.16
C TYR A 286 -15.47 1.01 -3.29
N SER A 287 -14.78 0.71 -2.19
CA SER A 287 -13.44 0.12 -2.21
C SER A 287 -13.50 -1.40 -2.25
N LEU A 288 -12.62 -1.98 -3.04
CA LEU A 288 -12.41 -3.43 -3.13
C LEU A 288 -11.32 -3.93 -2.17
N HIS A 289 -10.77 -3.04 -1.33
CA HIS A 289 -9.82 -3.39 -0.29
C HIS A 289 -10.54 -3.94 0.95
N ASP A 290 -10.66 -5.24 1.03
CA ASP A 290 -11.35 -5.93 2.13
C ASP A 290 -10.66 -5.66 3.49
N GLU A 291 -9.37 -5.31 3.47
CA GLU A 291 -8.56 -4.99 4.64
C GLU A 291 -8.98 -3.68 5.33
N LEU A 292 -9.74 -2.83 4.66
CA LEU A 292 -10.22 -1.55 5.20
C LEU A 292 -11.59 -1.67 5.88
N LEU A 293 -12.29 -2.80 5.68
CA LEU A 293 -13.67 -2.97 6.10
C LEU A 293 -13.77 -3.23 7.61
N TRP A 294 -14.92 -2.83 8.18
CA TRP A 294 -15.25 -3.05 9.61
C TRP A 294 -14.16 -2.51 10.55
N ASN A 295 -13.76 -1.25 10.31
CA ASN A 295 -12.70 -0.62 11.07
C ASN A 295 -13.26 -0.05 12.38
N TYR A 296 -12.91 -0.66 13.53
CA TYR A 296 -13.34 -0.22 14.85
C TYR A 296 -12.82 1.16 15.27
N ASN A 297 -11.83 1.70 14.56
CA ASN A 297 -11.38 3.07 14.78
C ASN A 297 -12.48 4.12 14.49
N ILE A 298 -13.59 3.72 13.83
CA ILE A 298 -14.79 4.56 13.68
C ILE A 298 -15.38 4.99 15.02
N LEU A 299 -15.16 4.24 16.10
CA LEU A 299 -15.60 4.62 17.44
C LEU A 299 -14.80 5.82 17.95
N LEU A 300 -13.52 5.92 17.61
CA LEU A 300 -12.63 7.02 17.97
C LEU A 300 -12.77 8.18 16.98
N PHE A 301 -12.73 7.86 15.70
CA PHE A 301 -12.89 8.80 14.59
C PHE A 301 -14.35 8.77 14.11
N ASN A 302 -15.26 9.36 14.91
CA ASN A 302 -16.68 9.27 14.64
C ASN A 302 -17.13 10.37 13.66
N PRO A 303 -17.88 10.07 12.59
CA PRO A 303 -18.38 11.08 11.66
C PRO A 303 -19.25 12.16 12.32
N LEU A 304 -19.88 11.87 13.45
CA LEU A 304 -20.63 12.86 14.24
C LEU A 304 -19.76 14.00 14.78
N LEU A 305 -18.44 13.82 14.83
CA LEU A 305 -17.50 14.88 15.20
C LEU A 305 -17.55 16.07 14.22
N LEU A 306 -18.01 15.87 12.98
CA LEU A 306 -18.26 16.95 12.03
C LEU A 306 -19.37 17.90 12.51
N PHE A 307 -20.42 17.35 13.12
CA PHE A 307 -21.47 18.17 13.72
C PHE A 307 -20.96 18.97 14.93
N TYR A 308 -20.13 18.34 15.75
CA TYR A 308 -19.50 19.02 16.88
C TYR A 308 -18.53 20.11 16.41
N ALA A 309 -17.74 19.87 15.39
CA ALA A 309 -16.86 20.87 14.78
C ALA A 309 -17.65 22.06 14.24
N TRP A 310 -18.74 21.80 13.51
CA TRP A 310 -19.63 22.82 12.98
C TRP A 310 -20.30 23.64 14.09
N TYR A 311 -20.80 22.97 15.14
CA TYR A 311 -21.41 23.64 16.29
C TYR A 311 -20.39 24.55 16.99
N SER A 312 -19.19 24.04 17.27
CA SER A 312 -18.10 24.81 17.90
C SER A 312 -17.67 26.01 17.06
N PHE A 313 -17.63 25.86 15.74
CA PHE A 313 -17.36 26.95 14.83
C PHE A 313 -18.44 28.05 14.90
N LYS A 314 -19.71 27.66 14.92
CA LYS A 314 -20.84 28.58 15.02
C LYS A 314 -20.86 29.30 16.37
N GLU A 315 -20.60 28.61 17.47
CA GLU A 315 -20.50 29.20 18.81
C GLU A 315 -19.37 30.25 18.89
N GLN A 316 -18.23 30.00 18.28
CA GLN A 316 -17.14 30.98 18.26
C GLN A 316 -17.50 32.25 17.47
N LYS A 317 -18.23 32.13 16.36
CA LYS A 317 -18.74 33.28 15.63
C LYS A 317 -19.74 34.11 16.43
N THR A 318 -20.54 33.45 17.29
CA THR A 318 -21.51 34.18 18.13
C THR A 318 -20.85 34.81 19.34
N LYS A 319 -19.72 34.28 19.84
CA LYS A 319 -18.93 34.89 20.93
C LYS A 319 -18.13 36.14 20.52
N THR A 320 -17.98 36.40 19.21
CA THR A 320 -17.49 37.69 18.67
C THR A 320 -18.62 38.70 18.49
N LYS A 321 -19.68 38.63 19.28
CA LYS A 321 -20.75 39.61 19.23
C LYS A 321 -20.24 40.95 19.73
N LEU A 322 -20.69 41.99 19.02
CA LEU A 322 -20.56 43.38 19.42
C LEU A 322 -20.82 43.49 20.94
N VAL A 323 -19.80 43.84 21.69
CA VAL A 323 -19.91 43.96 23.17
C VAL A 323 -20.65 45.26 23.51
N MET A 324 -20.64 46.21 22.59
CA MET A 324 -21.30 47.49 22.73
C MET A 324 -21.62 48.02 21.30
N SER A 325 -22.83 48.49 21.10
CA SER A 325 -23.26 49.28 19.91
C SER A 325 -24.04 50.46 20.44
N GLU A 326 -23.58 51.67 20.13
CA GLU A 326 -24.33 52.90 20.26
C GLU A 326 -24.66 53.38 18.85
N GLU A 327 -25.93 53.38 18.50
CA GLU A 327 -26.37 53.69 17.16
C GLU A 327 -26.81 55.13 16.99
N PHE A 328 -26.76 55.94 18.09
CA PHE A 328 -27.15 57.34 18.10
C PHE A 328 -28.53 57.62 17.41
N ASN A 329 -29.49 56.72 17.65
CA ASN A 329 -30.78 56.70 16.98
C ASN A 329 -31.73 57.81 17.48
N THR A 330 -31.30 58.58 18.48
CA THR A 330 -32.06 59.71 19.03
C THR A 330 -31.20 60.96 19.11
N ASP A 331 -31.77 62.11 18.75
CA ASP A 331 -31.10 63.38 18.95
C ASP A 331 -30.89 63.66 20.43
N GLY A 332 -29.63 63.91 20.81
CA GLY A 332 -29.28 64.20 22.18
C GLY A 332 -27.83 63.83 22.53
N ALA A 333 -27.45 64.03 23.76
CA ALA A 333 -26.15 63.64 24.26
C ALA A 333 -26.05 62.10 24.36
N PRO A 334 -24.85 61.50 24.12
CA PRO A 334 -24.63 60.08 24.35
C PRO A 334 -24.98 59.66 25.78
N ASP A 335 -25.44 58.40 25.93
CA ASP A 335 -25.78 57.85 27.27
C ASP A 335 -24.58 57.89 28.21
N ILE A 336 -24.69 58.69 29.27
CA ILE A 336 -23.63 58.90 30.28
C ILE A 336 -23.27 57.64 31.03
N ALA A 337 -24.11 56.59 31.01
CA ALA A 337 -23.80 55.28 31.58
C ALA A 337 -22.79 54.49 30.73
N MET A 338 -22.75 54.77 29.43
CA MET A 338 -21.85 54.14 28.45
C MET A 338 -20.71 55.03 27.99
N TRP A 339 -20.90 56.34 28.07
CA TRP A 339 -19.96 57.36 27.55
C TRP A 339 -19.54 58.33 28.63
N THR A 340 -18.21 58.58 28.72
CA THR A 340 -17.68 59.62 29.58
C THR A 340 -17.01 60.67 28.74
N ASN A 341 -17.38 61.93 28.91
CA ASN A 341 -16.74 63.05 28.24
C ASN A 341 -15.31 63.22 28.73
N ASN A 342 -14.34 62.99 27.86
CA ASN A 342 -12.95 63.34 28.14
C ASN A 342 -12.73 64.80 27.67
N ILE A 343 -12.64 65.69 28.65
CA ILE A 343 -12.36 67.11 28.41
C ILE A 343 -10.85 67.36 28.53
N GLY A 344 -10.22 67.74 27.45
CA GLY A 344 -8.80 68.07 27.43
C GLY A 344 -8.03 67.46 26.28
N THR A 345 -6.73 67.69 26.27
CA THR A 345 -5.82 67.17 25.23
C THR A 345 -5.17 65.86 25.56
N GLY A 346 -5.49 65.25 26.70
CA GLY A 346 -4.99 63.98 27.21
C GLY A 346 -3.47 63.88 27.38
N ALA A 347 -3.01 62.97 28.23
CA ALA A 347 -1.62 62.63 28.33
C ALA A 347 -1.20 61.92 27.01
N ASN A 348 -0.15 62.37 26.35
CA ASN A 348 0.38 61.90 25.07
C ASN A 348 -0.35 62.48 23.79
N GLY A 349 -1.10 63.58 23.93
CA GLY A 349 -1.59 64.34 22.78
C GLY A 349 -2.64 63.64 21.94
N TRP A 350 -3.53 62.88 22.57
CA TRP A 350 -4.72 62.40 21.85
C TRP A 350 -5.68 63.57 21.59
N GLY A 351 -6.24 63.64 20.43
CA GLY A 351 -6.98 64.76 19.92
C GLY A 351 -6.11 65.79 19.21
N ASN A 352 -6.73 66.70 18.44
CA ASN A 352 -6.07 67.66 17.53
C ASN A 352 -5.57 68.91 18.29
N ASN A 353 -5.31 68.87 19.59
CA ASN A 353 -5.14 70.05 20.43
C ASN A 353 -6.31 71.01 20.51
N GLU A 354 -7.48 70.56 20.05
CA GLU A 354 -8.74 71.26 20.16
C GLU A 354 -9.55 70.74 21.33
N LEU A 355 -10.26 71.59 22.06
CA LEU A 355 -11.23 71.14 23.06
C LEU A 355 -12.41 70.54 22.31
N GLN A 356 -12.56 69.23 22.41
CA GLN A 356 -13.67 68.51 21.79
C GLN A 356 -14.64 68.08 22.91
N TYR A 357 -15.90 68.32 22.70
CA TYR A 357 -17.01 67.81 23.53
C TYR A 357 -17.62 66.62 22.77
N TYR A 358 -17.47 65.44 23.29
CA TYR A 358 -18.11 64.24 22.77
C TYR A 358 -19.12 63.73 23.78
#